data_a6264c35ab952d5731ecb2c646f807c3
#
_entry.id   a6264c35ab952d5731ecb2c646f807c3
#
_cell.length_a   1.000
_cell.length_b   1.000
_cell.length_c   1.000
_cell.angle_alpha   90.00
_cell.angle_beta   90.00
_cell.angle_gamma   90.00
#
_symmetry.space_group_name_H-M   'P 1'
#
loop_
_entity.id
_entity.type
_entity.pdbx_description
1 polymer ?
#
loop_
_entity_poly.entity_id
_entity_poly.type
_entity_poly.pdbx_seq_one_letter_code
_entity_poly.pdbx_strand_id
1 'polypeptide(L)'
;MTVEPGQEAPDFELKDQAGELVSLAGFRGDKAVTLVFYPFTFTGVCQGELCELRDDISSFEAAGVQVLAVSCDTPFAQKKWAEEQGFTFPVLSDFWPHGVVAKAYGVFNDALGCANRGTFVIDKDGQIVDAFESGGLGEARPKERYEEAVAKL
;
A
#
# COMPACT_ATOMS: atom_id res chain seq x y z
N MET A 1 0.43 11.81 -9.00
CA MET A 1 -0.07 10.44 -9.28
C MET A 1 -0.60 10.38 -10.72
N THR A 2 -0.33 9.27 -11.42
CA THR A 2 -0.78 9.12 -12.82
C THR A 2 -2.13 8.41 -12.94
N VAL A 3 -2.62 7.79 -11.87
CA VAL A 3 -3.93 7.13 -11.82
C VAL A 3 -4.84 7.86 -10.84
N GLU A 4 -6.13 7.93 -11.20
CA GLU A 4 -7.12 8.76 -10.51
C GLU A 4 -8.39 7.97 -10.24
N PRO A 5 -9.25 8.43 -9.31
CA PRO A 5 -10.56 7.83 -9.10
C PRO A 5 -11.36 7.72 -10.41
N GLY A 6 -12.03 6.58 -10.57
CA GLY A 6 -12.79 6.26 -11.78
C GLY A 6 -11.99 5.47 -12.82
N GLN A 7 -10.69 5.34 -12.65
CA GLN A 7 -9.84 4.55 -13.54
C GLN A 7 -9.66 3.14 -13.01
N GLU A 8 -9.37 2.20 -13.93
CA GLU A 8 -8.97 0.85 -13.53
C GLU A 8 -7.59 0.89 -12.89
N ALA A 9 -7.44 0.25 -11.73
CA ALA A 9 -6.17 0.15 -11.06
C ALA A 9 -5.21 -0.75 -11.86
N PRO A 10 -3.96 -0.31 -12.10
CA PRO A 10 -2.96 -1.17 -12.74
C PRO A 10 -2.76 -2.46 -11.95
N ASP A 11 -2.83 -3.61 -12.64
CA ASP A 11 -2.58 -4.90 -12.01
C ASP A 11 -1.09 -5.06 -11.70
N PHE A 12 -0.79 -5.91 -10.74
CA PHE A 12 0.58 -6.22 -10.37
C PHE A 12 0.66 -7.60 -9.71
N GLU A 13 1.86 -8.13 -9.66
CA GLU A 13 2.18 -9.33 -8.92
C GLU A 13 3.51 -9.12 -8.22
N LEU A 14 3.50 -9.12 -6.88
CA LEU A 14 4.66 -8.87 -6.05
C LEU A 14 4.75 -9.92 -4.94
N LYS A 15 5.96 -10.18 -4.47
CA LYS A 15 6.17 -11.06 -3.32
C LYS A 15 5.89 -10.33 -2.02
N ASP A 16 5.22 -11.03 -1.10
CA ASP A 16 5.06 -10.55 0.26
C ASP A 16 6.27 -10.92 1.14
N GLN A 17 6.22 -10.60 2.42
CA GLN A 17 7.31 -10.87 3.37
C GLN A 17 7.55 -12.36 3.63
N ALA A 18 6.61 -13.23 3.29
CA ALA A 18 6.78 -14.68 3.36
C ALA A 18 7.32 -15.28 2.04
N GLY A 19 7.54 -14.44 1.03
CA GLY A 19 8.00 -14.85 -0.30
C GLY A 19 6.90 -15.38 -1.20
N GLU A 20 5.62 -15.19 -0.83
CA GLU A 20 4.47 -15.62 -1.62
C GLU A 20 4.04 -14.53 -2.59
N LEU A 21 3.61 -14.94 -3.80
CA LEU A 21 3.14 -13.99 -4.81
C LEU A 21 1.73 -13.51 -4.46
N VAL A 22 1.55 -12.19 -4.49
CA VAL A 22 0.27 -11.51 -4.28
C VAL A 22 -0.02 -10.66 -5.50
N SER A 23 -1.19 -10.85 -6.13
CA SER A 23 -1.64 -10.05 -7.25
C SER A 23 -2.87 -9.24 -6.88
N LEU A 24 -3.01 -8.06 -7.47
CA LEU A 24 -4.22 -7.25 -7.28
C LEU A 24 -5.45 -8.00 -7.83
N ALA A 25 -5.32 -8.63 -9.00
CA ALA A 25 -6.40 -9.38 -9.63
C ALA A 25 -6.91 -10.52 -8.73
N GLY A 26 -6.09 -11.05 -7.83
CA GLY A 26 -6.48 -12.11 -6.90
C GLY A 26 -7.57 -11.70 -5.91
N PHE A 27 -7.78 -10.41 -5.70
CA PHE A 27 -8.84 -9.89 -4.82
C PHE A 27 -10.11 -9.51 -5.56
N ARG A 28 -10.07 -9.46 -6.91
CA ARG A 28 -11.22 -9.05 -7.72
C ARG A 28 -12.42 -9.96 -7.46
N GLY A 29 -13.57 -9.34 -7.15
CA GLY A 29 -14.80 -10.07 -6.84
C GLY A 29 -14.89 -10.56 -5.40
N ASP A 30 -13.81 -10.46 -4.62
CA ASP A 30 -13.74 -10.95 -3.24
C ASP A 30 -13.65 -9.80 -2.23
N LYS A 31 -12.60 -8.98 -2.34
CA LYS A 31 -12.34 -7.88 -1.41
C LYS A 31 -11.97 -6.61 -2.16
N ALA A 32 -12.32 -5.47 -1.57
CA ALA A 32 -11.70 -4.20 -1.92
C ALA A 32 -10.27 -4.16 -1.37
N VAL A 33 -9.43 -3.28 -1.91
CA VAL A 33 -8.03 -3.16 -1.52
C VAL A 33 -7.69 -1.73 -1.15
N THR A 34 -7.03 -1.53 -0.02
CA THR A 34 -6.33 -0.29 0.30
C THR A 34 -4.84 -0.52 0.07
N LEU A 35 -4.33 0.06 -1.00
CA LEU A 35 -2.95 -0.09 -1.43
C LEU A 35 -2.14 1.10 -0.91
N VAL A 36 -1.19 0.83 -0.02
CA VAL A 36 -0.44 1.84 0.74
C VAL A 36 1.02 1.80 0.35
N PHE A 37 1.46 2.76 -0.46
CA PHE A 37 2.88 2.92 -0.77
C PHE A 37 3.57 3.67 0.34
N TYR A 38 4.78 3.24 0.71
CA TYR A 38 5.60 3.93 1.70
C TYR A 38 7.07 3.93 1.27
N PRO A 39 7.86 4.96 1.67
CA PRO A 39 9.22 5.12 1.18
C PRO A 39 10.21 4.03 1.61
N PHE A 40 10.40 3.84 2.91
CA PHE A 40 11.47 2.96 3.41
C PHE A 40 11.07 2.21 4.67
N THR A 41 11.30 0.91 4.63
CA THR A 41 11.26 0.03 5.80
C THR A 41 12.26 0.49 6.86
N PHE A 42 11.97 0.30 8.14
CA PHE A 42 12.77 0.71 9.29
C PHE A 42 12.93 2.22 9.49
N THR A 43 12.01 3.04 8.98
CA THR A 43 12.03 4.48 9.19
C THR A 43 10.85 4.95 10.04
N GLY A 44 11.06 6.04 10.81
CA GLY A 44 10.13 6.46 11.87
C GLY A 44 8.72 6.82 11.39
N VAL A 45 8.59 7.65 10.36
CA VAL A 45 7.26 8.06 9.85
C VAL A 45 6.54 6.88 9.20
N CYS A 46 7.24 6.06 8.42
CA CYS A 46 6.67 4.85 7.82
C CYS A 46 6.19 3.88 8.91
N GLN A 47 7.00 3.67 9.94
CA GLN A 47 6.64 2.79 11.05
C GLN A 47 5.39 3.30 11.78
N GLY A 48 5.31 4.59 12.03
CA GLY A 48 4.14 5.21 12.66
C GLY A 48 2.86 5.00 11.84
N GLU A 49 2.92 5.22 10.53
CA GLU A 49 1.78 5.02 9.63
C GLU A 49 1.33 3.55 9.59
N LEU A 50 2.26 2.63 9.41
CA LEU A 50 1.92 1.21 9.31
C LEU A 50 1.47 0.62 10.65
N CYS A 51 1.98 1.13 11.76
CA CYS A 51 1.50 0.75 13.10
C CYS A 51 0.06 1.22 13.33
N GLU A 52 -0.33 2.39 12.84
CA GLU A 52 -1.74 2.83 12.89
C GLU A 52 -2.63 1.89 12.08
N LEU A 53 -2.21 1.50 10.88
CA LEU A 53 -2.96 0.53 10.06
C LEU A 53 -3.04 -0.83 10.76
N ARG A 54 -1.96 -1.29 11.38
CA ARG A 54 -1.94 -2.53 12.17
C ARG A 54 -2.98 -2.48 13.29
N ASP A 55 -2.99 -1.39 14.03
CA ASP A 55 -3.89 -1.24 15.17
C ASP A 55 -5.37 -1.12 14.76
N ASP A 56 -5.63 -0.68 13.52
CA ASP A 56 -6.96 -0.50 12.95
C ASP A 56 -7.36 -1.62 11.96
N ILE A 57 -6.57 -2.67 11.88
CA ILE A 57 -6.76 -3.70 10.85
C ILE A 57 -8.12 -4.39 10.92
N SER A 58 -8.68 -4.56 12.12
CA SER A 58 -9.98 -5.17 12.31
C SER A 58 -11.11 -4.37 11.66
N SER A 59 -10.99 -3.04 11.63
CA SER A 59 -11.96 -2.16 10.95
C SER A 59 -11.94 -2.38 9.44
N PHE A 60 -10.74 -2.53 8.85
CA PHE A 60 -10.61 -2.85 7.42
C PHE A 60 -11.20 -4.23 7.11
N GLU A 61 -10.87 -5.23 7.90
CA GLU A 61 -11.39 -6.59 7.72
C GLU A 61 -12.92 -6.63 7.83
N ALA A 62 -13.49 -5.94 8.80
CA ALA A 62 -14.94 -5.84 8.99
C ALA A 62 -15.63 -5.17 7.78
N ALA A 63 -14.94 -4.25 7.11
CA ALA A 63 -15.44 -3.58 5.92
C ALA A 63 -15.22 -4.39 4.62
N GLY A 64 -14.61 -5.57 4.70
CA GLY A 64 -14.28 -6.38 3.53
C GLY A 64 -13.11 -5.82 2.71
N VAL A 65 -12.19 -5.13 3.37
CA VAL A 65 -11.06 -4.44 2.73
C VAL A 65 -9.74 -5.11 3.11
N GLN A 66 -8.92 -5.43 2.11
CA GLN A 66 -7.57 -5.94 2.29
C GLN A 66 -6.59 -4.77 2.27
N VAL A 67 -5.77 -4.63 3.31
CA VAL A 67 -4.66 -3.69 3.31
C VAL A 67 -3.43 -4.35 2.69
N LEU A 68 -2.80 -3.68 1.73
CA LEU A 68 -1.54 -4.08 1.12
C LEU A 68 -0.57 -2.92 1.22
N ALA A 69 0.56 -3.12 1.90
CA ALA A 69 1.63 -2.13 1.96
C ALA A 69 2.69 -2.45 0.91
N VAL A 70 3.26 -1.44 0.28
CA VAL A 70 4.25 -1.62 -0.80
C VAL A 70 5.42 -0.66 -0.61
N SER A 71 6.64 -1.19 -0.68
CA SER A 71 7.86 -0.38 -0.75
C SER A 71 8.86 -1.00 -1.73
N CYS A 72 9.88 -0.24 -2.09
CA CYS A 72 10.95 -0.71 -2.96
C CYS A 72 12.06 -1.46 -2.21
N ASP A 73 11.77 -1.90 -0.99
CA ASP A 73 12.70 -2.69 -0.18
C ASP A 73 12.66 -4.18 -0.54
N THR A 74 13.69 -4.92 -0.11
CA THR A 74 13.71 -6.37 -0.31
C THR A 74 12.70 -7.07 0.59
N PRO A 75 12.21 -8.28 0.20
CA PRO A 75 11.31 -9.06 1.07
C PRO A 75 11.97 -9.41 2.41
N PHE A 76 13.29 -9.55 2.44
CA PHE A 76 14.03 -9.89 3.64
C PHE A 76 13.98 -8.79 4.69
N ALA A 77 14.18 -7.54 4.28
CA ALA A 77 14.06 -6.39 5.17
C ALA A 77 12.61 -6.22 5.66
N GLN A 78 11.65 -6.35 4.75
CA GLN A 78 10.23 -6.25 5.06
C GLN A 78 9.77 -7.32 6.04
N LYS A 79 10.27 -8.56 5.88
CA LYS A 79 9.96 -9.67 6.79
C LYS A 79 10.41 -9.37 8.23
N LYS A 80 11.64 -8.93 8.39
CA LYS A 80 12.19 -8.60 9.71
C LYS A 80 11.38 -7.49 10.38
N TRP A 81 11.07 -6.46 9.64
CA TRP A 81 10.29 -5.32 10.14
C TRP A 81 8.87 -5.72 10.51
N ALA A 82 8.19 -6.49 9.65
CA ALA A 82 6.84 -6.97 9.90
C ALA A 82 6.79 -7.86 11.16
N GLU A 83 7.77 -8.72 11.37
CA GLU A 83 7.87 -9.56 12.56
C GLU A 83 8.06 -8.71 13.82
N GLU A 84 8.96 -7.74 13.79
CA GLU A 84 9.23 -6.85 14.93
C GLU A 84 8.02 -5.98 15.28
N GLN A 85 7.30 -5.49 14.29
CA GLN A 85 6.17 -4.58 14.49
C GLN A 85 4.82 -5.27 14.57
N GLY A 86 4.75 -6.58 14.30
CA GLY A 86 3.52 -7.33 14.34
C GLY A 86 2.54 -7.01 13.21
N PHE A 87 3.03 -6.67 12.03
CA PHE A 87 2.18 -6.44 10.86
C PHE A 87 1.63 -7.77 10.35
N THR A 88 0.30 -7.88 10.27
CA THR A 88 -0.40 -9.08 9.78
C THR A 88 -0.84 -8.96 8.34
N PHE A 89 -0.88 -7.75 7.79
CA PHE A 89 -1.18 -7.52 6.38
C PHE A 89 0.05 -7.79 5.51
N PRO A 90 -0.13 -8.11 4.22
CA PRO A 90 0.99 -8.28 3.31
C PRO A 90 1.80 -7.00 3.14
N VAL A 91 3.12 -7.14 3.21
CA VAL A 91 4.08 -6.08 2.90
C VAL A 91 4.80 -6.51 1.62
N LEU A 92 4.50 -5.84 0.52
CA LEU A 92 4.90 -6.25 -0.82
C LEU A 92 6.19 -5.58 -1.26
N SER A 93 7.05 -6.35 -1.93
CA SER A 93 8.36 -5.88 -2.39
C SER A 93 8.32 -5.46 -3.84
N ASP A 94 8.45 -4.16 -4.08
CA ASP A 94 8.61 -3.57 -5.41
C ASP A 94 10.11 -3.30 -5.70
N PHE A 95 10.96 -4.24 -5.24
CA PHE A 95 12.40 -4.10 -5.33
C PHE A 95 12.93 -4.24 -6.75
N TRP A 96 12.43 -5.23 -7.51
CA TRP A 96 12.95 -5.48 -8.85
C TRP A 96 11.86 -6.00 -9.83
N PRO A 97 11.75 -5.43 -11.06
CA PRO A 97 12.43 -4.19 -11.49
C PRO A 97 12.10 -3.04 -10.56
N HIS A 98 13.11 -2.28 -10.18
CA HIS A 98 13.02 -1.35 -9.06
C HIS A 98 11.95 -0.29 -9.24
N GLY A 99 10.92 -0.34 -8.37
CA GLY A 99 9.84 0.63 -8.38
C GLY A 99 8.85 0.49 -9.54
N VAL A 100 8.80 -0.67 -10.22
CA VAL A 100 7.94 -0.84 -11.40
C VAL A 100 6.46 -0.59 -11.09
N VAL A 101 5.98 -1.04 -9.93
CA VAL A 101 4.58 -0.83 -9.53
C VAL A 101 4.37 0.61 -9.05
N ALA A 102 5.27 1.17 -8.27
CA ALA A 102 5.22 2.57 -7.86
C ALA A 102 5.18 3.50 -9.09
N LYS A 103 5.96 3.19 -10.13
CA LYS A 103 5.93 3.95 -11.40
C LYS A 103 4.59 3.83 -12.11
N ALA A 104 4.00 2.63 -12.15
CA ALA A 104 2.69 2.41 -12.77
C ALA A 104 1.59 3.23 -12.10
N TYR A 105 1.68 3.42 -10.79
CA TYR A 105 0.73 4.24 -10.03
C TYR A 105 1.13 5.72 -9.95
N GLY A 106 2.28 6.09 -10.50
CA GLY A 106 2.75 7.48 -10.53
C GLY A 106 3.23 8.01 -9.19
N VAL A 107 3.71 7.12 -8.31
CA VAL A 107 4.19 7.47 -6.97
C VAL A 107 5.66 7.09 -6.75
N PHE A 108 6.43 6.93 -7.83
CA PHE A 108 7.86 6.65 -7.70
C PHE A 108 8.66 7.95 -7.60
N ASN A 109 9.55 8.01 -6.60
CA ASN A 109 10.47 9.13 -6.41
C ASN A 109 11.80 8.82 -7.05
N ASP A 110 12.06 9.39 -8.22
CA ASP A 110 13.28 9.13 -8.99
C ASP A 110 14.54 9.67 -8.29
N ALA A 111 14.41 10.70 -7.48
CA ALA A 111 15.55 11.31 -6.79
C ALA A 111 16.08 10.42 -5.67
N LEU A 112 15.20 9.67 -5.00
CA LEU A 112 15.56 8.84 -3.84
C LEU A 112 15.45 7.34 -4.11
N GLY A 113 14.87 6.93 -5.23
CA GLY A 113 14.71 5.52 -5.58
C GLY A 113 13.71 4.78 -4.68
N CYS A 114 12.67 5.46 -4.22
CA CYS A 114 11.66 4.91 -3.34
C CYS A 114 10.25 5.32 -3.79
N ALA A 115 9.23 4.76 -3.15
CA ALA A 115 7.86 5.22 -3.34
C ALA A 115 7.59 6.48 -2.52
N ASN A 116 6.75 7.37 -3.06
CA ASN A 116 6.13 8.42 -2.27
C ASN A 116 5.02 7.82 -1.40
N ARG A 117 4.48 8.61 -0.46
CA ARG A 117 3.39 8.16 0.41
C ARG A 117 2.04 8.31 -0.30
N GLY A 118 1.78 7.43 -1.25
CA GLY A 118 0.53 7.37 -1.98
C GLY A 118 -0.36 6.24 -1.49
N THR A 119 -1.67 6.49 -1.47
CA THR A 119 -2.68 5.48 -1.12
C THR A 119 -3.74 5.45 -2.19
N PHE A 120 -4.15 4.23 -2.56
CA PHE A 120 -5.21 3.98 -3.53
C PHE A 120 -6.22 3.02 -2.93
N VAL A 121 -7.49 3.41 -2.92
CA VAL A 121 -8.59 2.55 -2.50
C VAL A 121 -9.28 2.03 -3.74
N ILE A 122 -9.32 0.70 -3.87
CA ILE A 122 -9.74 -0.01 -5.07
C ILE A 122 -10.92 -0.91 -4.71
N ASP A 123 -12.00 -0.80 -5.47
CA ASP A 123 -13.19 -1.63 -5.22
C ASP A 123 -13.03 -3.07 -5.71
N LYS A 124 -14.03 -3.90 -5.49
CA LYS A 124 -14.04 -5.31 -5.90
C LYS A 124 -13.97 -5.52 -7.42
N ASP A 125 -14.31 -4.50 -8.20
CA ASP A 125 -14.27 -4.54 -9.66
C ASP A 125 -12.94 -4.08 -10.22
N GLY A 126 -12.00 -3.68 -9.36
CA GLY A 126 -10.68 -3.20 -9.75
C GLY A 126 -10.64 -1.73 -10.12
N GLN A 127 -11.68 -0.96 -9.78
CA GLN A 127 -11.74 0.47 -10.04
C GLN A 127 -11.23 1.27 -8.85
N ILE A 128 -10.46 2.31 -9.09
CA ILE A 128 -9.99 3.23 -8.04
C ILE A 128 -11.17 4.11 -7.62
N VAL A 129 -11.54 4.07 -6.34
CA VAL A 129 -12.60 4.92 -5.79
C VAL A 129 -12.07 6.14 -5.07
N ASP A 130 -10.83 6.10 -4.59
CA ASP A 130 -10.14 7.26 -4.02
C ASP A 130 -8.63 7.09 -4.15
N ALA A 131 -7.93 8.22 -4.22
CA ALA A 131 -6.46 8.25 -4.28
C ALA A 131 -5.97 9.51 -3.58
N PHE A 132 -4.96 9.37 -2.72
CA PHE A 132 -4.39 10.51 -2.02
C PHE A 132 -2.89 10.29 -1.74
N GLU A 133 -2.18 11.39 -1.53
CA GLU A 133 -0.75 11.41 -1.29
C GLU A 133 -0.46 12.46 -0.21
N SER A 134 0.51 12.19 0.67
CA SER A 134 0.94 13.21 1.63
C SER A 134 1.70 14.34 0.93
N GLY A 135 1.83 15.49 1.61
CA GLY A 135 2.55 16.65 1.08
C GLY A 135 4.05 16.47 0.94
N GLY A 136 4.63 15.42 1.52
CA GLY A 136 6.06 15.11 1.44
C GLY A 136 6.41 13.81 2.13
N LEU A 137 7.64 13.33 1.91
CA LEU A 137 8.09 12.04 2.46
C LEU A 137 8.16 12.02 3.99
N GLY A 138 8.34 13.18 4.63
CA GLY A 138 8.36 13.29 6.08
C GLY A 138 7.00 13.51 6.72
N GLU A 139 5.92 13.55 5.94
CA GLU A 139 4.57 13.84 6.40
C GLU A 139 3.68 12.60 6.32
N ALA A 140 3.18 12.15 7.47
CA ALA A 140 2.28 11.00 7.56
C ALA A 140 0.89 11.35 6.97
N ARG A 141 0.24 10.35 6.39
CA ARG A 141 -1.14 10.47 5.94
C ARG A 141 -2.06 10.34 7.16
N PRO A 142 -3.04 11.25 7.35
CA PRO A 142 -3.91 11.18 8.54
C PRO A 142 -4.85 9.97 8.47
N LYS A 143 -5.09 9.36 9.62
CA LYS A 143 -5.99 8.20 9.76
C LYS A 143 -7.38 8.48 9.20
N GLU A 144 -7.90 9.68 9.45
CA GLU A 144 -9.23 10.12 9.00
C GLU A 144 -9.35 10.07 7.47
N ARG A 145 -8.25 10.29 6.77
CA ARG A 145 -8.25 10.25 5.31
C ARG A 145 -8.49 8.84 4.77
N TYR A 146 -7.97 7.83 5.47
CA TYR A 146 -8.24 6.42 5.15
C TYR A 146 -9.71 6.09 5.40
N GLU A 147 -10.27 6.57 6.49
CA GLU A 147 -11.68 6.34 6.84
C GLU A 147 -12.61 6.95 5.79
N GLU A 148 -12.33 8.18 5.34
CA GLU A 148 -13.07 8.83 4.26
C GLU A 148 -13.02 8.03 2.96
N ALA A 149 -11.84 7.53 2.60
CA ALA A 149 -11.63 6.79 1.37
C ALA A 149 -12.38 5.44 1.37
N VAL A 150 -12.30 4.70 2.46
CA VAL A 150 -12.99 3.41 2.63
C VAL A 150 -14.51 3.59 2.63
N ALA A 151 -15.01 4.70 3.15
CA ALA A 151 -16.44 5.01 3.15
C ALA A 151 -17.02 5.20 1.74
N LYS A 152 -16.18 5.37 0.72
CA LYS A 152 -16.60 5.50 -0.68
C LYS A 152 -16.82 4.15 -1.39
N LEU A 153 -16.46 3.04 -0.76
CA LEU A 153 -16.60 1.70 -1.31
C LEU A 153 -18.06 1.23 -1.41
#